data_5d1c63c8e4e27025e641f88bb00f5bdf
#
_entry.id   5d1c63c8e4e27025e641f88bb00f5bdf
#
_cell.length_a   1.000
_cell.length_b   1.000
_cell.length_c   1.000
_cell.angle_alpha   90.00
_cell.angle_beta   90.00
_cell.angle_gamma   90.00
#
_symmetry.space_group_name_H-M   'P 1'
#
loop_
_entity.id
_entity.type
_entity.pdbx_description
1 polymer ?
#
loop_
_entity_poly.entity_id
_entity_poly.type
_entity_poly.pdbx_seq_one_letter_code
_entity_poly.pdbx_strand_id
1 'polypeptide(L)'
;MKRTIYALCTVVCALFVMTSCSKSDDDKGGNGGIVNNNFSSEVTAVASKETIQKMAANKATIYGGTTPPRVEGYFTSGEVQLTHTSLGDNDPLKSAAFDGFYYRFYEQNGSKLKVDYRNHAGGTYAANGVNAVISG
;
A
#
# COMPACT_ATOMS: atom_id res chain seq x y z
N MET A 1 8.54 22.20 -7.43
CA MET A 1 8.34 20.88 -8.02
C MET A 1 8.60 19.69 -7.06
N LYS A 2 8.81 19.92 -5.75
CA LYS A 2 9.08 18.84 -4.77
C LYS A 2 7.83 18.34 -3.99
N ARG A 3 6.68 18.98 -4.14
CA ARG A 3 5.49 18.68 -3.32
C ARG A 3 4.54 17.61 -3.88
N THR A 4 4.65 17.29 -5.15
CA THR A 4 3.72 16.37 -5.84
C THR A 4 4.11 14.90 -5.69
N ILE A 5 5.38 14.61 -5.41
CA ILE A 5 5.88 13.24 -5.27
C ILE A 5 5.47 12.63 -3.92
N TYR A 6 5.38 13.45 -2.87
CA TYR A 6 5.07 12.98 -1.52
C TYR A 6 3.60 12.56 -1.34
N ALA A 7 2.68 13.18 -2.08
CA ALA A 7 1.27 12.80 -2.03
C ALA A 7 1.00 11.40 -2.63
N LEU A 8 1.85 10.96 -3.56
CA LEU A 8 1.70 9.64 -4.18
C LEU A 8 2.19 8.50 -3.28
N CYS A 9 3.23 8.74 -2.47
CA CYS A 9 3.75 7.73 -1.54
C CYS A 9 2.78 7.42 -0.40
N THR A 10 2.01 8.38 0.08
CA THR A 10 1.07 8.17 1.17
C THR A 10 -0.14 7.32 0.77
N VAL A 11 -0.54 7.35 -0.49
CA VAL A 11 -1.65 6.52 -1.01
C VAL A 11 -1.20 5.07 -1.26
N VAL A 12 0.05 4.86 -1.63
CA VAL A 12 0.58 3.52 -1.94
C VAL A 12 0.75 2.65 -0.69
N CYS A 13 1.06 3.23 0.46
CA CYS A 13 1.23 2.46 1.71
C CYS A 13 -0.08 1.86 2.25
N ALA A 14 -1.25 2.35 1.84
CA ALA A 14 -2.55 1.86 2.33
C ALA A 14 -3.01 0.55 1.66
N LEU A 15 -2.32 0.07 0.62
CA LEU A 15 -2.73 -1.11 -0.15
C LEU A 15 -1.88 -2.36 0.10
N PHE A 16 -0.97 -2.35 1.09
CA PHE A 16 -0.25 -3.56 1.47
C PHE A 16 -1.11 -4.41 2.39
N VAL A 17 -1.93 -5.27 1.81
CA VAL A 17 -2.63 -6.32 2.53
C VAL A 17 -1.61 -7.37 2.94
N MET A 18 -1.39 -7.51 4.23
CA MET A 18 -0.64 -8.64 4.77
C MET A 18 -1.45 -9.92 4.54
N THR A 19 -0.91 -10.83 3.76
CA THR A 19 -1.39 -12.20 3.71
C THR A 19 -1.15 -12.86 5.05
N SER A 20 -2.20 -12.95 5.86
CA SER A 20 -2.24 -13.84 7.01
C SER A 20 -2.29 -15.28 6.51
N CYS A 21 -1.28 -16.05 6.84
CA CYS A 21 -1.07 -17.45 6.62
C CYS A 21 -2.31 -18.30 6.33
N SER A 22 -2.41 -18.75 5.10
CA SER A 22 -2.91 -20.07 4.77
C SER A 22 -1.84 -20.72 3.90
N LYS A 23 -1.30 -21.86 4.38
CA LYS A 23 -0.32 -22.65 3.66
C LYS A 23 -0.89 -23.04 2.29
N SER A 24 -0.25 -22.59 1.27
CA SER A 24 -0.08 -23.33 0.01
C SER A 24 1.19 -22.79 -0.67
N ASP A 25 2.15 -23.69 -0.77
CA ASP A 25 3.37 -23.53 -1.52
C ASP A 25 3.04 -23.12 -2.95
N ASP A 26 3.48 -21.94 -3.36
CA ASP A 26 3.92 -21.68 -4.72
C ASP A 26 4.74 -20.38 -4.74
N ASP A 27 6.04 -20.55 -4.48
CA ASP A 27 7.10 -19.59 -4.79
C ASP A 27 7.16 -19.40 -6.31
N LYS A 28 6.38 -18.45 -6.82
CA LYS A 28 6.63 -17.86 -8.14
C LYS A 28 6.70 -16.37 -7.97
N GLY A 29 7.90 -15.84 -8.15
CA GLY A 29 8.20 -14.43 -8.20
C GLY A 29 7.10 -13.64 -8.91
N GLY A 30 6.45 -12.74 -8.15
CA GLY A 30 5.19 -12.17 -8.52
C GLY A 30 5.24 -11.39 -9.83
N ASN A 31 4.65 -11.94 -10.85
CA ASN A 31 4.14 -11.13 -11.94
C ASN A 31 2.95 -10.37 -11.35
N GLY A 32 3.15 -9.11 -10.97
CA GLY A 32 2.12 -8.27 -10.39
C GLY A 32 0.82 -8.34 -11.19
N GLY A 33 -0.30 -8.09 -10.57
CA GLY A 33 -1.60 -8.14 -11.22
C GLY A 33 -2.74 -7.81 -10.26
N ILE A 34 -3.94 -7.71 -10.79
CA ILE A 34 -5.14 -7.50 -10.00
C ILE A 34 -5.79 -8.87 -9.73
N VAL A 35 -5.82 -9.25 -8.46
CA VAL A 35 -6.56 -10.42 -7.99
C VAL A 35 -7.95 -9.94 -7.58
N ASN A 36 -8.98 -10.36 -8.28
CA ASN A 36 -10.35 -9.87 -8.13
C ASN A 36 -10.49 -8.37 -8.42
N ASN A 37 -11.07 -8.02 -9.55
CA ASN A 37 -11.22 -6.63 -10.00
C ASN A 37 -12.49 -5.95 -9.45
N ASN A 38 -13.02 -6.40 -8.33
CA ASN A 38 -14.20 -5.83 -7.69
C ASN A 38 -13.78 -4.97 -6.48
N PHE A 39 -13.83 -3.66 -6.62
CA PHE A 39 -13.46 -2.70 -5.59
C PHE A 39 -14.67 -1.95 -5.08
N SER A 40 -14.71 -1.65 -3.79
CA SER A 40 -15.77 -0.82 -3.22
C SER A 40 -15.71 0.61 -3.76
N SER A 41 -16.81 1.34 -3.63
CA SER A 41 -16.88 2.77 -4.02
C SER A 41 -15.89 3.63 -3.24
N GLU A 42 -15.64 3.29 -1.98
CA GLU A 42 -14.67 3.98 -1.12
C GLU A 42 -13.25 3.84 -1.67
N VAL A 43 -12.87 2.63 -2.10
CA VAL A 43 -11.55 2.38 -2.70
C VAL A 43 -11.40 3.13 -4.01
N THR A 44 -12.43 3.06 -4.88
CA THR A 44 -12.37 3.73 -6.20
C THR A 44 -12.45 5.25 -6.11
N ALA A 45 -12.96 5.80 -5.01
CA ALA A 45 -12.91 7.24 -4.73
C ALA A 45 -11.50 7.73 -4.38
N VAL A 46 -10.65 6.88 -3.80
CA VAL A 46 -9.27 7.21 -3.43
C VAL A 46 -8.28 6.86 -4.55
N ALA A 47 -8.47 5.70 -5.18
CA ALA A 47 -7.62 5.24 -6.28
C ALA A 47 -8.51 4.86 -7.47
N SER A 48 -8.45 5.67 -8.53
CA SER A 48 -9.24 5.37 -9.73
C SER A 48 -8.85 4.01 -10.34
N LYS A 49 -9.73 3.42 -11.13
CA LYS A 49 -9.44 2.15 -11.82
C LYS A 49 -8.17 2.24 -12.67
N GLU A 50 -7.94 3.38 -13.32
CA GLU A 50 -6.73 3.63 -14.11
C GLU A 50 -5.47 3.66 -13.23
N THR A 51 -5.57 4.24 -12.03
CA THR A 51 -4.48 4.24 -11.04
C THR A 51 -4.16 2.82 -10.59
N ILE A 52 -5.18 2.04 -10.25
CA ILE A 52 -5.04 0.62 -9.84
C ILE A 52 -4.39 -0.20 -10.97
N GLN A 53 -4.83 -0.01 -12.22
CA GLN A 53 -4.24 -0.69 -13.37
C GLN A 53 -2.77 -0.30 -13.60
N LYS A 54 -2.42 0.98 -13.44
CA LYS A 54 -1.02 1.44 -13.53
C LYS A 54 -0.14 0.82 -12.44
N MET A 55 -0.64 0.70 -11.22
CA MET A 55 0.07 0.03 -10.13
C MET A 55 0.32 -1.46 -10.46
N ALA A 56 -0.69 -2.17 -10.96
CA ALA A 56 -0.56 -3.56 -11.38
C ALA A 56 0.42 -3.72 -12.55
N ALA A 57 0.40 -2.80 -13.52
CA ALA A 57 1.36 -2.78 -14.63
C ALA A 57 2.81 -2.57 -14.14
N ASN A 58 3.00 -1.87 -13.02
CA ASN A 58 4.29 -1.73 -12.33
C ASN A 58 4.57 -2.86 -11.33
N LYS A 59 4.04 -4.06 -11.59
CA LYS A 59 4.29 -5.29 -10.81
C LYS A 59 3.74 -5.29 -9.37
N ALA A 60 2.88 -4.34 -9.00
CA ALA A 60 2.17 -4.44 -7.74
C ALA A 60 1.10 -5.54 -7.84
N THR A 61 1.04 -6.41 -6.83
CA THR A 61 -0.09 -7.33 -6.67
C THR A 61 -1.17 -6.61 -5.86
N ILE A 62 -2.37 -6.48 -6.44
CA ILE A 62 -3.47 -5.76 -5.83
C ILE A 62 -4.65 -6.71 -5.66
N TYR A 63 -5.10 -6.82 -4.43
CA TYR A 63 -6.26 -7.63 -4.07
C TYR A 63 -7.50 -6.74 -4.02
N GLY A 64 -8.43 -6.98 -4.92
CA GLY A 64 -9.75 -6.36 -4.89
C GLY A 64 -10.71 -7.18 -4.04
N GLY A 65 -11.79 -6.55 -3.65
CA GLY A 65 -12.86 -7.13 -2.85
C GLY A 65 -13.69 -6.01 -2.23
N THR A 66 -14.88 -6.38 -1.79
CA THR A 66 -15.81 -5.46 -1.12
C THR A 66 -16.00 -5.80 0.36
N THR A 67 -15.38 -6.88 0.83
CA THR A 67 -15.46 -7.35 2.21
C THR A 67 -14.02 -7.50 2.75
N PRO A 68 -13.34 -6.39 3.06
CA PRO A 68 -11.95 -6.46 3.49
C PRO A 68 -11.82 -7.15 4.85
N PRO A 69 -10.68 -7.81 5.09
CA PRO A 69 -10.38 -8.39 6.39
C PRO A 69 -10.25 -7.31 7.46
N ARG A 70 -10.45 -7.68 8.72
CA ARG A 70 -10.16 -6.78 9.83
C ARG A 70 -8.67 -6.69 10.05
N VAL A 71 -8.13 -5.46 9.99
CA VAL A 71 -6.68 -5.20 10.09
C VAL A 71 -6.33 -4.27 11.25
N GLU A 72 -7.23 -4.07 12.22
CA GLU A 72 -6.95 -3.22 13.37
C GLU A 72 -5.79 -3.77 14.20
N GLY A 73 -4.87 -2.91 14.61
CA GLY A 73 -3.71 -3.27 15.42
C GLY A 73 -2.49 -2.40 15.13
N TYR A 74 -1.36 -2.85 15.67
CA TYR A 74 -0.05 -2.21 15.49
C TYR A 74 0.80 -3.09 14.56
N PHE A 75 1.42 -2.45 13.59
CA PHE A 75 2.24 -3.10 12.58
C PHE A 75 3.54 -2.36 12.40
N THR A 76 4.54 -3.05 11.91
CA THR A 76 5.80 -2.45 11.48
C THR A 76 6.18 -2.99 10.11
N SER A 77 6.64 -2.13 9.23
CA SER A 77 7.37 -2.55 8.03
C SER A 77 8.86 -2.57 8.32
N GLY A 78 9.60 -3.46 7.65
CA GLY A 78 11.03 -3.34 7.53
C GLY A 78 11.42 -2.21 6.57
N GLU A 79 12.69 -2.19 6.19
CA GLU A 79 13.19 -1.33 5.12
C GLU A 79 12.38 -1.51 3.84
N VAL A 80 12.05 -0.41 3.18
CA VAL A 80 11.29 -0.39 1.94
C VAL A 80 12.23 -0.10 0.79
N GLN A 81 12.21 -0.94 -0.23
CA GLN A 81 13.03 -0.77 -1.44
C GLN A 81 12.13 -0.56 -2.66
N LEU A 82 12.54 0.35 -3.54
CA LEU A 82 11.91 0.53 -4.84
C LEU A 82 12.36 -0.60 -5.78
N THR A 83 11.48 -1.55 -6.05
CA THR A 83 11.78 -2.70 -6.90
C THR A 83 11.35 -2.50 -8.35
N HIS A 84 10.28 -1.73 -8.58
CA HIS A 84 9.75 -1.43 -9.92
C HIS A 84 9.28 0.00 -10.03
N THR A 85 9.54 0.59 -11.20
CA THR A 85 9.14 1.96 -11.55
C THR A 85 8.88 2.07 -13.04
N SER A 86 7.99 2.98 -13.44
CA SER A 86 7.73 3.28 -14.85
C SER A 86 8.89 3.98 -15.55
N LEU A 87 9.86 4.52 -14.82
CA LEU A 87 11.08 5.13 -15.35
C LEU A 87 12.18 4.10 -15.63
N GLY A 88 11.98 2.83 -15.26
CA GLY A 88 12.94 1.77 -15.44
C GLY A 88 14.29 2.05 -14.78
N ASP A 89 15.37 1.78 -15.51
CA ASP A 89 16.74 1.95 -15.00
C ASP A 89 17.16 3.42 -14.83
N ASN A 90 16.40 4.33 -15.40
CA ASN A 90 16.67 5.77 -15.29
C ASN A 90 16.08 6.40 -14.04
N ASP A 91 15.39 5.63 -13.17
CA ASP A 91 14.86 6.17 -11.94
C ASP A 91 15.99 6.37 -10.91
N PRO A 92 16.25 7.61 -10.45
CA PRO A 92 17.31 7.88 -9.48
C PRO A 92 17.03 7.25 -8.12
N LEU A 93 15.81 6.78 -7.86
CA LEU A 93 15.43 6.08 -6.63
C LEU A 93 15.47 4.56 -6.77
N LYS A 94 15.79 4.04 -7.95
CA LYS A 94 15.94 2.59 -8.17
C LYS A 94 17.02 2.04 -7.23
N SER A 95 16.66 1.01 -6.51
CA SER A 95 17.50 0.40 -5.45
C SER A 95 17.74 1.29 -4.22
N ALA A 96 17.10 2.45 -4.13
CA ALA A 96 17.13 3.22 -2.89
C ALA A 96 16.39 2.44 -1.78
N ALA A 97 17.01 2.43 -0.60
CA ALA A 97 16.41 1.90 0.61
C ALA A 97 15.82 3.05 1.44
N PHE A 98 14.62 2.85 1.93
CA PHE A 98 13.90 3.81 2.76
C PHE A 98 13.63 3.18 4.12
N ASP A 99 13.70 3.98 5.18
CA ASP A 99 13.33 3.52 6.51
C ASP A 99 11.93 2.94 6.52
N GLY A 100 11.76 1.88 7.32
CA GLY A 100 10.45 1.31 7.58
C GLY A 100 9.56 2.23 8.43
N PHE A 101 8.34 1.79 8.64
CA PHE A 101 7.32 2.54 9.36
C PHE A 101 6.67 1.71 10.46
N TYR A 102 6.26 2.40 11.53
CA TYR A 102 5.27 1.92 12.48
C TYR A 102 3.90 2.42 12.06
N TYR A 103 2.92 1.52 12.08
CA TYR A 103 1.52 1.80 11.77
C TYR A 103 0.63 1.39 12.93
N ARG A 104 -0.43 2.16 13.15
CA ARG A 104 -1.59 1.76 13.93
C ARG A 104 -2.82 1.90 13.06
N PHE A 105 -3.53 0.78 12.82
CA PHE A 105 -4.82 0.79 12.14
C PHE A 105 -5.92 0.65 13.18
N TYR A 106 -6.96 1.48 13.07
CA TYR A 106 -8.06 1.50 14.04
C TYR A 106 -9.34 2.11 13.45
N GLU A 107 -10.46 1.97 14.18
CA GLU A 107 -11.78 2.45 13.76
C GLU A 107 -12.19 1.92 12.38
N GLN A 108 -11.92 0.63 12.13
CA GLN A 108 -12.32 0.02 10.87
C GLN A 108 -13.82 -0.20 10.80
N ASN A 109 -14.44 0.34 9.74
CA ASN A 109 -15.84 0.13 9.38
C ASN A 109 -15.94 -0.20 7.89
N GLY A 110 -16.09 -1.50 7.59
CA GLY A 110 -16.01 -2.00 6.20
C GLY A 110 -14.66 -1.66 5.58
N SER A 111 -14.69 -0.99 4.44
CA SER A 111 -13.49 -0.55 3.71
C SER A 111 -12.80 0.69 4.28
N LYS A 112 -13.37 1.35 5.29
CA LYS A 112 -12.82 2.59 5.86
C LYS A 112 -12.15 2.31 7.18
N LEU A 113 -11.02 2.97 7.43
CA LEU A 113 -10.30 2.91 8.70
C LEU A 113 -9.48 4.18 8.93
N LYS A 114 -8.93 4.30 10.13
CA LYS A 114 -7.93 5.34 10.44
C LYS A 114 -6.56 4.73 10.59
N VAL A 115 -5.56 5.52 10.23
CA VAL A 115 -4.14 5.14 10.31
C VAL A 115 -3.35 6.23 11.01
N ASP A 116 -2.61 5.83 12.04
CA ASP A 116 -1.48 6.61 12.53
C ASP A 116 -0.21 5.96 11.95
N TYR A 117 0.77 6.76 11.56
CA TYR A 117 2.04 6.22 11.12
C TYR A 117 3.20 7.14 11.51
N ARG A 118 4.38 6.55 11.67
CA ARG A 118 5.66 7.26 11.82
C ARG A 118 6.79 6.39 11.25
N ASN A 119 7.81 7.01 10.65
CA ASN A 119 8.98 6.27 10.22
C ASN A 119 9.89 5.88 11.40
N HIS A 120 10.76 4.89 11.21
CA HIS A 120 11.68 4.40 12.24
C HIS A 120 12.74 5.44 12.61
N ALA A 121 13.15 6.31 11.68
CA ALA A 121 14.14 7.35 11.91
C ALA A 121 13.65 8.51 12.82
N GLY A 122 12.39 8.45 13.25
CA GLY A 122 11.89 9.33 14.30
C GLY A 122 11.56 10.75 13.87
N GLY A 123 10.46 10.94 13.20
CA GLY A 123 9.73 12.18 13.34
C GLY A 123 9.52 13.07 12.13
N THR A 124 10.22 12.93 11.01
CA THR A 124 9.95 13.80 9.85
C THR A 124 8.72 13.36 9.05
N TYR A 125 8.37 12.09 9.11
CA TYR A 125 7.23 11.49 8.42
C TYR A 125 6.33 10.77 9.42
N ALA A 126 5.45 11.55 10.04
CA ALA A 126 4.45 11.02 10.95
C ALA A 126 3.11 11.70 10.70
N ALA A 127 2.02 10.98 10.86
CA ALA A 127 0.68 11.52 10.88
C ALA A 127 -0.22 10.67 11.76
N ASN A 128 -1.28 11.30 12.29
CA ASN A 128 -2.28 10.66 13.13
C ASN A 128 -3.67 10.87 12.55
N GLY A 129 -4.53 9.87 12.70
CA GLY A 129 -5.94 9.95 12.31
C GLY A 129 -6.18 10.10 10.82
N VAL A 130 -5.25 9.63 9.99
CA VAL A 130 -5.39 9.68 8.53
C VAL A 130 -6.51 8.74 8.11
N ASN A 131 -7.49 9.26 7.36
CA ASN A 131 -8.52 8.42 6.76
C ASN A 131 -7.90 7.57 5.64
N ALA A 132 -8.09 6.27 5.72
CA ALA A 132 -7.61 5.31 4.75
C ALA A 132 -8.72 4.36 4.30
N VAL A 133 -8.48 3.65 3.21
CA VAL A 133 -9.37 2.62 2.69
C VAL A 133 -8.60 1.33 2.46
N ILE A 134 -9.30 0.21 2.57
CA ILE A 134 -8.75 -1.13 2.36
C ILE A 134 -9.70 -1.93 1.47
N SER A 135 -9.14 -2.80 0.65
CA SER A 135 -9.85 -3.79 -0.16
C SER A 135 -9.39 -5.20 0.18
N GLY A 136 -10.19 -6.19 -0.14
CA GLY A 136 -9.90 -7.60 0.08
C GLY A 136 -11.16 -8.46 0.10
#